data_c033b86d2674f91c5b9113e7f5d38868
#
_entry.id   c033b86d2674f91c5b9113e7f5d38868
#
_cell.length_a   1.000
_cell.length_b   1.000
_cell.length_c   1.000
_cell.angle_alpha   90.00
_cell.angle_beta   90.00
_cell.angle_gamma   90.00
#
_symmetry.space_group_name_H-M   'P 1'
#
loop_
_entity.id
_entity.type
_entity.pdbx_description
1 polymer ?
#
loop_
_entity_poly.entity_id
_entity_poly.type
_entity_poly.pdbx_seq_one_letter_code
_entity_poly.pdbx_strand_id
1 'polypeptide(L)'
;MDKFIQMIFQRAVSDEYAGRTFFLFIALHVVMWSLVPGLTRHELDSDSMMHFAWGQEWQWSYSLHPPLVPWVVAGFLKIFGINNLSYVVLAQVNIALALTAIWFLARQFVSARVALAAVCLLEFIPYYSFLSQRFNHSSLLISLWALTTLFAYFALHRQRLLDWVVLGLLAVASMLCKYYSVTLLVAIGLVFVLTARGRATWRTRGPYVAVALFMVFMALHAQHVIFNKVGTIDHIGDYFNFSSLAWRWPPVKFFLAQLVYALPALIVFVLATRDDQSQHRWYHLFKRVSWQDSHVLIYMVTLFPLLVTAVPGLLLGVDISSRWGGPILGMFGLLLVFQYPAHLSVVHCRRVVAGAFVWVVLLPVTILTAHGLGWVADEAKAFPGKELAGTITKSWHTAHGAPLRLVAGGLVAPDSIAFHSPDHPSVLQHLNFKRSPWVEPAGINEHGIAVVCLLTDAVCLEKGTKLFPGHHWIDLSVSGVGSRLAPVKETEFRYFFVAPGVYGRAQ
;
A
#
# COMPACT_ATOMS: atom_id res chain seq x y z
N MET A 1 42.46 -11.11 -2.92
CA MET A 1 41.17 -10.66 -2.37
C MET A 1 40.06 -10.75 -3.43
N ASP A 2 40.28 -10.26 -4.66
CA ASP A 2 39.23 -10.26 -5.72
C ASP A 2 38.73 -11.63 -6.15
N LYS A 3 39.63 -12.63 -6.35
CA LYS A 3 39.20 -13.98 -6.76
C LYS A 3 38.37 -14.69 -5.69
N PHE A 4 38.67 -14.49 -4.42
CA PHE A 4 37.92 -15.07 -3.29
C PHE A 4 36.52 -14.45 -3.18
N ILE A 5 36.43 -13.13 -3.28
CA ILE A 5 35.16 -12.40 -3.28
C ILE A 5 34.31 -12.80 -4.50
N GLN A 6 34.92 -12.90 -5.68
CA GLN A 6 34.25 -13.37 -6.88
C GLN A 6 33.70 -14.82 -6.73
N MET A 7 34.45 -15.69 -6.14
CA MET A 7 34.04 -17.08 -5.88
C MET A 7 32.84 -17.15 -4.91
N ILE A 8 32.85 -16.38 -3.82
CA ILE A 8 31.73 -16.30 -2.88
C ILE A 8 30.47 -15.80 -3.58
N PHE A 9 30.57 -14.71 -4.35
CA PHE A 9 29.42 -14.19 -5.10
C PHE A 9 28.93 -15.11 -6.21
N GLN A 10 29.81 -15.86 -6.88
CA GLN A 10 29.40 -16.88 -7.84
C GLN A 10 28.62 -18.02 -7.17
N ARG A 11 29.07 -18.45 -6.00
CA ARG A 11 28.40 -19.49 -5.23
C ARG A 11 27.04 -19.01 -4.72
N ALA A 12 26.95 -17.78 -4.18
CA ALA A 12 25.72 -17.19 -3.65
C ALA A 12 24.60 -17.09 -4.70
N VAL A 13 24.94 -16.90 -5.98
CA VAL A 13 23.97 -16.77 -7.09
C VAL A 13 23.74 -18.10 -7.83
N SER A 14 24.40 -19.19 -7.42
CA SER A 14 24.14 -20.52 -8.02
C SER A 14 22.74 -21.03 -7.64
N ASP A 15 22.18 -21.94 -8.45
CA ASP A 15 20.83 -22.49 -8.20
C ASP A 15 20.72 -23.17 -6.82
N GLU A 16 21.82 -23.69 -6.28
CA GLU A 16 21.89 -24.31 -4.95
C GLU A 16 21.70 -23.30 -3.82
N TYR A 17 22.28 -22.10 -3.93
CA TYR A 17 22.27 -21.09 -2.87
C TYR A 17 21.31 -19.93 -3.11
N ALA A 18 20.72 -19.82 -4.29
CA ALA A 18 19.83 -18.71 -4.66
C ALA A 18 18.67 -18.51 -3.68
N GLY A 19 18.14 -19.60 -3.10
CA GLY A 19 17.09 -19.48 -2.07
C GLY A 19 17.58 -18.83 -0.78
N ARG A 20 18.79 -19.17 -0.30
CA ARG A 20 19.39 -18.53 0.89
C ARG A 20 19.70 -17.06 0.61
N THR A 21 20.24 -16.76 -0.55
CA THR A 21 20.53 -15.38 -0.99
C THR A 21 19.25 -14.57 -1.11
N PHE A 22 18.16 -15.16 -1.59
CA PHE A 22 16.85 -14.51 -1.62
C PHE A 22 16.37 -14.10 -0.22
N PHE A 23 16.38 -15.01 0.77
CA PHE A 23 15.95 -14.68 2.13
C PHE A 23 16.88 -13.67 2.80
N LEU A 24 18.19 -13.72 2.53
CA LEU A 24 19.12 -12.69 3.01
C LEU A 24 18.79 -11.34 2.40
N PHE A 25 18.50 -11.28 1.09
CA PHE A 25 18.09 -10.06 0.41
C PHE A 25 16.80 -9.48 1.02
N ILE A 26 15.77 -10.31 1.23
CA ILE A 26 14.52 -9.88 1.89
C ILE A 26 14.77 -9.33 3.29
N ALA A 27 15.58 -10.02 4.10
CA ALA A 27 15.91 -9.54 5.46
C ALA A 27 16.61 -8.18 5.42
N LEU A 28 17.59 -8.02 4.53
CA LEU A 28 18.29 -6.75 4.33
C LEU A 28 17.34 -5.64 3.86
N HIS A 29 16.46 -5.93 2.91
CA HIS A 29 15.43 -5.01 2.42
C HIS A 29 14.53 -4.53 3.56
N VAL A 30 13.96 -5.45 4.34
CA VAL A 30 13.08 -5.11 5.48
C VAL A 30 13.80 -4.23 6.49
N VAL A 31 15.04 -4.56 6.83
CA VAL A 31 15.83 -3.77 7.79
C VAL A 31 16.10 -2.37 7.24
N MET A 32 16.65 -2.26 6.04
CA MET A 32 17.06 -0.96 5.48
C MET A 32 15.87 -0.03 5.24
N TRP A 33 14.77 -0.55 4.67
CA TRP A 33 13.58 0.25 4.42
C TRP A 33 12.70 0.48 5.66
N SER A 34 12.93 -0.23 6.77
CA SER A 34 12.35 0.12 8.07
C SER A 34 13.17 1.20 8.80
N LEU A 35 14.51 1.16 8.67
CA LEU A 35 15.39 2.13 9.30
C LEU A 35 15.17 3.56 8.80
N VAL A 36 15.00 3.76 7.48
CA VAL A 36 14.84 5.10 6.90
C VAL A 36 13.66 5.85 7.53
N PRO A 37 12.40 5.37 7.43
CA PRO A 37 11.29 6.10 8.02
C PRO A 37 11.32 6.08 9.55
N GLY A 38 11.87 5.05 10.19
CA GLY A 38 12.04 4.99 11.63
C GLY A 38 12.96 6.07 12.18
N LEU A 39 13.93 6.52 11.38
CA LEU A 39 14.90 7.57 11.78
C LEU A 39 14.53 8.97 11.25
N THR A 40 13.79 9.07 10.13
CA THR A 40 13.54 10.34 9.45
C THR A 40 12.13 10.90 9.65
N ARG A 41 11.23 10.14 10.26
CA ARG A 41 9.84 10.56 10.47
C ARG A 41 9.54 10.75 11.94
N HIS A 42 9.04 11.92 12.29
CA HIS A 42 8.45 12.17 13.60
C HIS A 42 7.00 11.66 13.62
N GLU A 43 6.28 11.83 12.50
CA GLU A 43 4.90 11.42 12.35
C GLU A 43 4.71 10.48 11.14
N LEU A 44 3.72 9.61 11.19
CA LEU A 44 3.26 8.85 10.03
C LEU A 44 2.49 9.77 9.06
N ASP A 45 2.25 9.29 7.86
CA ASP A 45 1.39 10.04 6.93
C ASP A 45 -0.10 9.97 7.36
N SER A 46 -0.90 10.93 6.89
CA SER A 46 -2.32 11.07 7.26
C SER A 46 -3.15 9.81 6.96
N ASP A 47 -2.89 9.12 5.83
CA ASP A 47 -3.59 7.87 5.49
C ASP A 47 -3.34 6.81 6.57
N SER A 48 -2.10 6.72 7.07
CA SER A 48 -1.70 5.75 8.09
C SER A 48 -2.43 5.95 9.40
N MET A 49 -2.52 7.20 9.86
CA MET A 49 -3.25 7.55 11.09
C MET A 49 -4.74 7.28 10.94
N MET A 50 -5.32 7.67 9.81
CA MET A 50 -6.72 7.41 9.48
C MET A 50 -7.02 5.90 9.46
N HIS A 51 -6.16 5.07 8.87
CA HIS A 51 -6.37 3.61 8.86
C HIS A 51 -6.32 3.00 10.26
N PHE A 52 -5.48 3.53 11.14
CA PHE A 52 -5.48 3.13 12.55
C PHE A 52 -6.80 3.50 13.22
N ALA A 53 -7.24 4.77 13.13
CA ALA A 53 -8.48 5.24 13.70
C ALA A 53 -9.69 4.42 13.23
N TRP A 54 -9.76 4.16 11.91
CA TRP A 54 -10.80 3.29 11.34
C TRP A 54 -10.69 1.84 11.83
N GLY A 55 -9.49 1.31 11.95
CA GLY A 55 -9.26 -0.08 12.36
C GLY A 55 -9.79 -0.39 13.75
N GLN A 56 -9.82 0.59 14.65
CA GLN A 56 -10.40 0.43 15.98
C GLN A 56 -11.91 0.16 15.94
N GLU A 57 -12.60 0.67 14.92
CA GLU A 57 -14.06 0.59 14.79
C GLU A 57 -14.55 -0.72 14.13
N TRP A 58 -13.67 -1.53 13.54
CA TRP A 58 -13.97 -2.83 12.92
C TRP A 58 -15.20 -2.85 12.00
N GLN A 59 -15.40 -1.76 11.22
CA GLN A 59 -16.51 -1.66 10.27
C GLN A 59 -16.29 -2.52 9.02
N TRP A 60 -17.37 -2.99 8.41
CA TRP A 60 -17.34 -3.71 7.13
C TRP A 60 -17.10 -2.82 5.90
N SER A 61 -17.15 -1.52 6.07
CA SER A 61 -16.83 -0.51 5.06
C SER A 61 -16.59 0.83 5.74
N TYR A 62 -15.78 1.67 5.13
CA TYR A 62 -15.52 3.03 5.55
C TYR A 62 -15.88 4.00 4.42
N SER A 63 -15.99 5.28 4.72
CA SER A 63 -16.51 6.29 3.78
C SER A 63 -15.74 6.38 2.45
N LEU A 64 -14.44 6.07 2.43
CA LEU A 64 -13.59 6.18 1.25
C LEU A 64 -13.19 4.82 0.66
N HIS A 65 -13.12 3.77 1.47
CA HIS A 65 -12.49 2.52 1.08
C HIS A 65 -13.12 1.29 1.75
N PRO A 66 -12.96 0.10 1.15
CA PRO A 66 -13.26 -1.18 1.79
C PRO A 66 -12.40 -1.43 3.04
N PRO A 67 -12.73 -2.44 3.87
CA PRO A 67 -12.27 -2.49 5.26
C PRO A 67 -10.90 -3.15 5.49
N LEU A 68 -10.32 -3.85 4.51
CA LEU A 68 -9.20 -4.76 4.78
C LEU A 68 -7.96 -4.06 5.33
N VAL A 69 -7.61 -2.87 4.83
CA VAL A 69 -6.41 -2.15 5.32
C VAL A 69 -6.56 -1.73 6.77
N PRO A 70 -7.65 -1.07 7.22
CA PRO A 70 -7.89 -0.81 8.62
C PRO A 70 -7.84 -2.06 9.51
N TRP A 71 -8.44 -3.17 9.09
CA TRP A 71 -8.41 -4.43 9.85
C TRP A 71 -6.99 -5.00 9.99
N VAL A 72 -6.20 -4.99 8.92
CA VAL A 72 -4.80 -5.45 8.95
C VAL A 72 -3.97 -4.56 9.86
N VAL A 73 -4.14 -3.24 9.78
CA VAL A 73 -3.44 -2.27 10.66
C VAL A 73 -3.79 -2.52 12.11
N ALA A 74 -5.09 -2.56 12.45
CA ALA A 74 -5.53 -2.79 13.83
C ALA A 74 -5.04 -4.14 14.38
N GLY A 75 -5.18 -5.22 13.60
CA GLY A 75 -4.72 -6.55 13.99
C GLY A 75 -3.22 -6.61 14.23
N PHE A 76 -2.43 -6.03 13.32
CA PHE A 76 -0.97 -6.02 13.43
C PHE A 76 -0.49 -5.19 14.62
N LEU A 77 -0.99 -3.96 14.76
CA LEU A 77 -0.58 -3.06 15.84
C LEU A 77 -1.02 -3.55 17.22
N LYS A 78 -2.14 -4.27 17.30
CA LYS A 78 -2.58 -4.92 18.54
C LYS A 78 -1.59 -6.00 19.01
N ILE A 79 -0.91 -6.67 18.08
CA ILE A 79 0.06 -7.74 18.39
C ILE A 79 1.46 -7.15 18.65
N PHE A 80 1.92 -6.21 17.81
CA PHE A 80 3.30 -5.71 17.82
C PHE A 80 3.47 -4.34 18.51
N GLY A 81 2.37 -3.77 19.03
CA GLY A 81 2.36 -2.48 19.71
C GLY A 81 2.01 -1.32 18.78
N ILE A 82 1.30 -0.33 19.33
CA ILE A 82 0.83 0.87 18.62
C ILE A 82 1.96 1.90 18.65
N ASN A 83 2.75 1.94 17.61
CA ASN A 83 3.86 2.91 17.43
C ASN A 83 4.28 3.00 15.96
N ASN A 84 5.01 4.07 15.62
CA ASN A 84 5.46 4.35 14.26
C ASN A 84 6.31 3.21 13.67
N LEU A 85 7.20 2.60 14.47
CA LEU A 85 8.08 1.52 13.99
C LEU A 85 7.27 0.28 13.58
N SER A 86 6.30 -0.14 14.41
CA SER A 86 5.43 -1.27 14.09
C SER A 86 4.68 -1.05 12.78
N TYR A 87 4.19 0.18 12.54
CA TYR A 87 3.51 0.53 11.30
C TYR A 87 4.44 0.44 10.08
N VAL A 88 5.67 0.94 10.21
CA VAL A 88 6.68 0.88 9.14
C VAL A 88 7.08 -0.56 8.85
N VAL A 89 7.26 -1.38 9.90
CA VAL A 89 7.56 -2.82 9.75
C VAL A 89 6.42 -3.53 9.03
N LEU A 90 5.16 -3.22 9.32
CA LEU A 90 4.01 -3.76 8.58
C LEU A 90 4.12 -3.47 7.08
N ALA A 91 4.50 -2.25 6.71
CA ALA A 91 4.71 -1.89 5.30
C ALA A 91 5.79 -2.76 4.64
N GLN A 92 6.90 -3.03 5.33
CA GLN A 92 7.99 -3.85 4.79
C GLN A 92 7.66 -5.35 4.79
N VAL A 93 6.91 -5.84 5.76
CA VAL A 93 6.39 -7.22 5.76
C VAL A 93 5.48 -7.43 4.53
N ASN A 94 4.66 -6.46 4.19
CA ASN A 94 3.83 -6.51 2.97
C ASN A 94 4.70 -6.65 1.69
N ILE A 95 5.77 -5.88 1.55
CA ILE A 95 6.69 -6.00 0.40
C ILE A 95 7.42 -7.35 0.41
N ALA A 96 7.88 -7.80 1.57
CA ALA A 96 8.52 -9.11 1.72
C ALA A 96 7.58 -10.26 1.27
N LEU A 97 6.29 -10.19 1.62
CA LEU A 97 5.27 -11.14 1.16
C LEU A 97 5.10 -11.09 -0.37
N ALA A 98 5.07 -9.88 -0.96
CA ALA A 98 4.98 -9.72 -2.40
C ALA A 98 6.17 -10.34 -3.12
N LEU A 99 7.40 -9.99 -2.71
CA LEU A 99 8.63 -10.52 -3.30
C LEU A 99 8.72 -12.05 -3.13
N THR A 100 8.25 -12.57 -2.00
CA THR A 100 8.19 -14.01 -1.73
C THR A 100 7.19 -14.71 -2.66
N ALA A 101 6.00 -14.15 -2.85
CA ALA A 101 5.01 -14.69 -3.79
C ALA A 101 5.55 -14.70 -5.24
N ILE A 102 6.20 -13.60 -5.65
CA ILE A 102 6.81 -13.48 -6.97
C ILE A 102 7.99 -14.46 -7.13
N TRP A 103 8.80 -14.66 -6.10
CA TRP A 103 9.86 -15.66 -6.07
C TRP A 103 9.31 -17.07 -6.35
N PHE A 104 8.29 -17.50 -5.58
CA PHE A 104 7.69 -18.82 -5.76
C PHE A 104 7.00 -18.96 -7.13
N LEU A 105 6.41 -17.90 -7.64
CA LEU A 105 5.82 -17.88 -8.97
C LEU A 105 6.91 -18.00 -10.05
N ALA A 106 7.97 -17.19 -9.97
CA ALA A 106 9.08 -17.22 -10.92
C ALA A 106 9.76 -18.60 -10.97
N ARG A 107 9.89 -19.28 -9.83
CA ARG A 107 10.41 -20.65 -9.72
C ARG A 107 9.59 -21.69 -10.49
N GLN A 108 8.38 -21.39 -10.91
CA GLN A 108 7.58 -22.29 -11.75
C GLN A 108 8.01 -22.22 -13.23
N PHE A 109 8.74 -21.19 -13.63
CA PHE A 109 9.09 -20.90 -15.03
C PHE A 109 10.57 -20.98 -15.30
N VAL A 110 11.40 -20.57 -14.33
CA VAL A 110 12.84 -20.41 -14.51
C VAL A 110 13.64 -21.02 -13.36
N SER A 111 14.96 -21.20 -13.56
CA SER A 111 15.87 -21.71 -12.52
C SER A 111 15.93 -20.76 -11.31
N ALA A 112 16.43 -21.25 -10.17
CA ALA A 112 16.47 -20.46 -8.93
C ALA A 112 17.27 -19.17 -9.08
N ARG A 113 18.43 -19.22 -9.76
CA ARG A 113 19.26 -18.03 -10.00
C ARG A 113 18.57 -16.98 -10.87
N VAL A 114 17.81 -17.40 -11.88
CA VAL A 114 17.08 -16.50 -12.76
C VAL A 114 15.88 -15.91 -12.04
N ALA A 115 15.17 -16.70 -11.23
CA ALA A 115 14.11 -16.20 -10.37
C ALA A 115 14.62 -15.17 -9.36
N LEU A 116 15.82 -15.39 -8.76
CA LEU A 116 16.46 -14.42 -7.88
C LEU A 116 16.74 -13.10 -8.60
N ALA A 117 17.30 -13.16 -9.80
CA ALA A 117 17.54 -11.96 -10.62
C ALA A 117 16.24 -11.24 -10.96
N ALA A 118 15.17 -11.96 -11.35
CA ALA A 118 13.87 -11.38 -11.66
C ALA A 118 13.27 -10.63 -10.46
N VAL A 119 13.38 -11.19 -9.25
CA VAL A 119 12.89 -10.53 -8.02
C VAL A 119 13.77 -9.35 -7.64
N CYS A 120 15.10 -9.49 -7.71
CA CYS A 120 16.03 -8.40 -7.42
C CYS A 120 15.86 -7.18 -8.33
N LEU A 121 15.38 -7.36 -9.56
CA LEU A 121 15.05 -6.24 -10.46
C LEU A 121 13.93 -5.36 -9.91
N LEU A 122 13.02 -5.90 -9.09
CA LEU A 122 11.93 -5.12 -8.51
C LEU A 122 12.42 -4.08 -7.50
N GLU A 123 13.59 -4.29 -6.87
CA GLU A 123 14.18 -3.30 -5.95
C GLU A 123 14.47 -1.96 -6.62
N PHE A 124 14.70 -1.96 -7.93
CA PHE A 124 14.91 -0.74 -8.72
C PHE A 124 13.61 -0.04 -9.11
N ILE A 125 12.46 -0.65 -8.84
CA ILE A 125 11.14 -0.05 -9.05
C ILE A 125 10.73 0.71 -7.78
N PRO A 126 10.41 2.01 -7.85
CA PRO A 126 10.09 2.84 -6.69
C PRO A 126 9.08 2.26 -5.71
N TYR A 127 8.07 1.53 -6.21
CA TYR A 127 7.04 0.90 -5.36
C TYR A 127 7.57 -0.19 -4.43
N TYR A 128 8.68 -0.83 -4.79
CA TYR A 128 9.35 -1.87 -4.03
C TYR A 128 10.53 -1.35 -3.21
N SER A 129 10.89 -0.07 -3.33
CA SER A 129 11.98 0.58 -2.61
C SER A 129 11.46 1.80 -1.83
N PHE A 130 11.83 3.02 -2.19
CA PHE A 130 11.54 4.20 -1.37
C PHE A 130 10.05 4.57 -1.22
N LEU A 131 9.16 4.17 -2.14
CA LEU A 131 7.70 4.32 -1.98
C LEU A 131 7.07 3.21 -1.13
N SER A 132 7.79 2.13 -0.83
CA SER A 132 7.32 1.01 -0.02
C SER A 132 7.09 1.36 1.46
N GLN A 133 7.58 2.51 1.90
CA GLN A 133 7.54 2.96 3.30
C GLN A 133 6.14 3.33 3.81
N ARG A 134 5.12 3.26 2.95
CA ARG A 134 3.72 3.55 3.30
C ARG A 134 2.89 2.27 3.24
N PHE A 135 2.06 2.07 4.25
CA PHE A 135 1.08 1.00 4.23
C PHE A 135 -0.32 1.59 4.02
N ASN A 136 -0.90 1.34 2.87
CA ASN A 136 -2.23 1.80 2.51
C ASN A 136 -2.88 0.84 1.49
N HIS A 137 -4.06 1.17 1.00
CA HIS A 137 -4.81 0.33 0.05
C HIS A 137 -4.01 0.00 -1.22
N SER A 138 -3.25 0.95 -1.77
CA SER A 138 -2.46 0.69 -2.98
C SER A 138 -1.22 -0.15 -2.70
N SER A 139 -0.59 -0.01 -1.54
CA SER A 139 0.58 -0.81 -1.16
C SER A 139 0.21 -2.25 -0.79
N LEU A 140 -0.90 -2.46 -0.05
CA LEU A 140 -1.34 -3.82 0.29
C LEU A 140 -1.72 -4.62 -0.95
N LEU A 141 -2.21 -3.98 -2.01
CA LEU A 141 -2.45 -4.65 -3.29
C LEU A 141 -1.18 -5.25 -3.91
N ILE A 142 0.00 -4.73 -3.61
CA ILE A 142 1.27 -5.26 -4.14
C ILE A 142 1.44 -6.73 -3.73
N SER A 143 1.25 -7.06 -2.45
CA SER A 143 1.32 -8.45 -2.00
C SER A 143 0.10 -9.27 -2.38
N LEU A 144 -1.10 -8.71 -2.26
CA LEU A 144 -2.34 -9.42 -2.59
C LEU A 144 -2.38 -9.83 -4.07
N TRP A 145 -1.98 -8.95 -5.00
CA TRP A 145 -1.96 -9.29 -6.42
C TRP A 145 -0.90 -10.35 -6.74
N ALA A 146 0.27 -10.25 -6.11
CA ALA A 146 1.32 -11.26 -6.27
C ALA A 146 0.86 -12.65 -5.77
N LEU A 147 0.24 -12.70 -4.58
CA LEU A 147 -0.32 -13.93 -4.01
C LEU A 147 -1.49 -14.46 -4.85
N THR A 148 -2.42 -13.59 -5.27
CA THR A 148 -3.56 -13.99 -6.11
C THR A 148 -3.07 -14.57 -7.44
N THR A 149 -2.05 -13.98 -8.06
CA THR A 149 -1.44 -14.50 -9.29
C THR A 149 -0.75 -15.84 -9.08
N LEU A 150 -0.01 -16.00 -7.96
CA LEU A 150 0.63 -17.25 -7.59
C LEU A 150 -0.40 -18.38 -7.42
N PHE A 151 -1.48 -18.13 -6.68
CA PHE A 151 -2.51 -19.14 -6.46
C PHE A 151 -3.41 -19.35 -7.69
N ALA A 152 -3.59 -18.36 -8.55
CA ALA A 152 -4.19 -18.57 -9.87
C ALA A 152 -3.33 -19.52 -10.73
N TYR A 153 -2.01 -19.37 -10.70
CA TYR A 153 -1.10 -20.31 -11.35
C TYR A 153 -1.22 -21.72 -10.75
N PHE A 154 -1.24 -21.86 -9.42
CA PHE A 154 -1.39 -23.17 -8.76
C PHE A 154 -2.74 -23.82 -9.06
N ALA A 155 -3.82 -23.06 -8.99
CA ALA A 155 -5.16 -23.51 -9.34
C ALA A 155 -5.23 -24.01 -10.80
N LEU A 156 -4.58 -23.29 -11.73
CA LEU A 156 -4.52 -23.66 -13.15
C LEU A 156 -3.71 -24.95 -13.40
N HIS A 157 -2.60 -25.19 -12.65
CA HIS A 157 -1.65 -26.25 -12.96
C HIS A 157 -1.74 -27.46 -12.03
N ARG A 158 -1.97 -27.24 -10.72
CA ARG A 158 -2.04 -28.32 -9.73
C ARG A 158 -3.45 -28.84 -9.52
N GLN A 159 -4.46 -27.97 -9.75
CA GLN A 159 -5.90 -28.25 -9.62
C GLN A 159 -6.31 -28.82 -8.24
N ARG A 160 -5.55 -28.55 -7.19
CA ARG A 160 -5.90 -28.94 -5.82
C ARG A 160 -7.01 -28.04 -5.30
N LEU A 161 -8.01 -28.58 -4.63
CA LEU A 161 -9.12 -27.81 -4.09
C LEU A 161 -8.66 -26.68 -3.15
N LEU A 162 -7.59 -26.94 -2.35
CA LEU A 162 -7.01 -25.91 -1.48
C LEU A 162 -6.48 -24.71 -2.26
N ASP A 163 -5.85 -24.90 -3.44
CA ASP A 163 -5.35 -23.79 -4.25
C ASP A 163 -6.51 -22.89 -4.73
N TRP A 164 -7.68 -23.48 -5.03
CA TRP A 164 -8.89 -22.75 -5.40
C TRP A 164 -9.53 -22.03 -4.22
N VAL A 165 -9.59 -22.65 -3.05
CA VAL A 165 -10.07 -22.00 -1.81
C VAL A 165 -9.22 -20.78 -1.49
N VAL A 166 -7.89 -20.91 -1.52
CA VAL A 166 -6.97 -19.80 -1.26
C VAL A 166 -7.11 -18.72 -2.34
N LEU A 167 -7.24 -19.09 -3.62
CA LEU A 167 -7.49 -18.14 -4.70
C LEU A 167 -8.77 -17.35 -4.47
N GLY A 168 -9.87 -18.02 -4.09
CA GLY A 168 -11.15 -17.36 -3.78
C GLY A 168 -11.03 -16.37 -2.61
N LEU A 169 -10.36 -16.77 -1.52
CA LEU A 169 -10.13 -15.89 -0.36
C LEU A 169 -9.21 -14.70 -0.69
N LEU A 170 -8.17 -14.91 -1.50
CA LEU A 170 -7.29 -13.83 -1.96
C LEU A 170 -8.02 -12.87 -2.91
N ALA A 171 -8.94 -13.37 -3.75
CA ALA A 171 -9.80 -12.53 -4.57
C ALA A 171 -10.72 -11.65 -3.71
N VAL A 172 -11.34 -12.23 -2.67
CA VAL A 172 -12.11 -11.48 -1.65
C VAL A 172 -11.22 -10.43 -0.97
N ALA A 173 -10.08 -10.82 -0.45
CA ALA A 173 -9.15 -9.90 0.23
C ALA A 173 -8.71 -8.75 -0.69
N SER A 174 -8.42 -9.05 -1.95
CA SER A 174 -8.04 -8.03 -2.94
C SER A 174 -9.17 -7.02 -3.18
N MET A 175 -10.43 -7.46 -3.28
CA MET A 175 -11.60 -6.57 -3.42
C MET A 175 -11.89 -5.80 -2.15
N LEU A 176 -11.79 -6.44 -0.96
CA LEU A 176 -11.95 -5.78 0.34
C LEU A 176 -10.76 -4.85 0.69
N CYS A 177 -9.64 -4.95 -0.03
CA CYS A 177 -8.57 -3.97 0.01
C CYS A 177 -8.91 -2.76 -0.86
N LYS A 178 -9.23 -2.97 -2.12
CA LYS A 178 -9.56 -1.90 -3.08
C LYS A 178 -10.31 -2.47 -4.27
N TYR A 179 -11.44 -1.86 -4.64
CA TYR A 179 -12.27 -2.31 -5.78
C TYR A 179 -11.54 -2.33 -7.12
N TYR A 180 -10.45 -1.56 -7.24
CA TYR A 180 -9.55 -1.59 -8.38
C TYR A 180 -9.03 -3.01 -8.71
N SER A 181 -9.02 -3.93 -7.74
CA SER A 181 -8.62 -5.33 -7.94
C SER A 181 -9.51 -6.09 -8.93
N VAL A 182 -10.69 -5.56 -9.27
CA VAL A 182 -11.53 -6.13 -10.33
C VAL A 182 -10.74 -6.26 -11.64
N THR A 183 -9.81 -5.36 -11.94
CA THR A 183 -8.99 -5.41 -13.15
C THR A 183 -8.08 -6.65 -13.17
N LEU A 184 -7.46 -7.01 -12.05
CA LEU A 184 -6.70 -8.26 -11.91
C LEU A 184 -7.60 -9.48 -12.02
N LEU A 185 -8.73 -9.48 -11.31
CA LEU A 185 -9.64 -10.64 -11.28
C LEU A 185 -10.24 -10.92 -12.64
N VAL A 186 -10.57 -9.88 -13.42
CA VAL A 186 -11.01 -10.04 -14.81
C VAL A 186 -9.88 -10.60 -15.68
N ALA A 187 -8.64 -10.11 -15.52
CA ALA A 187 -7.48 -10.65 -16.24
C ALA A 187 -7.29 -12.17 -15.97
N ILE A 188 -7.36 -12.57 -14.71
CA ILE A 188 -7.28 -13.98 -14.31
C ILE A 188 -8.47 -14.77 -14.87
N GLY A 189 -9.69 -14.25 -14.74
CA GLY A 189 -10.90 -14.87 -15.29
C GLY A 189 -10.80 -15.10 -16.79
N LEU A 190 -10.28 -14.12 -17.54
CA LEU A 190 -10.04 -14.27 -18.99
C LEU A 190 -9.05 -15.42 -19.30
N VAL A 191 -8.01 -15.60 -18.50
CA VAL A 191 -7.09 -16.74 -18.66
C VAL A 191 -7.84 -18.06 -18.48
N PHE A 192 -8.70 -18.18 -17.46
CA PHE A 192 -9.50 -19.39 -17.21
C PHE A 192 -10.55 -19.66 -18.31
N VAL A 193 -11.00 -18.64 -19.03
CA VAL A 193 -11.99 -18.79 -20.11
C VAL A 193 -11.33 -18.97 -21.48
N LEU A 194 -10.24 -18.23 -21.76
CA LEU A 194 -9.66 -18.17 -23.11
C LEU A 194 -8.62 -19.26 -23.38
N THR A 195 -7.90 -19.75 -22.35
CA THR A 195 -6.90 -20.79 -22.55
C THR A 195 -7.51 -22.19 -22.53
N ALA A 196 -6.90 -23.14 -23.24
CA ALA A 196 -7.37 -24.52 -23.29
C ALA A 196 -7.34 -25.18 -21.89
N ARG A 197 -6.22 -24.95 -21.15
CA ARG A 197 -6.06 -25.45 -19.79
C ARG A 197 -7.05 -24.80 -18.83
N GLY A 198 -7.28 -23.49 -18.94
CA GLY A 198 -8.25 -22.78 -18.14
C GLY A 198 -9.66 -23.32 -18.31
N ARG A 199 -10.10 -23.52 -19.56
CA ARG A 199 -11.41 -24.14 -19.85
C ARG A 199 -11.55 -25.57 -19.29
N ALA A 200 -10.48 -26.35 -19.29
CA ALA A 200 -10.48 -27.68 -18.71
C ALA A 200 -10.74 -27.69 -17.18
N THR A 201 -10.35 -26.64 -16.47
CA THR A 201 -10.58 -26.54 -15.01
C THR A 201 -12.06 -26.44 -14.65
N TRP A 202 -12.92 -25.89 -15.53
CA TRP A 202 -14.36 -25.78 -15.30
C TRP A 202 -15.09 -27.12 -15.24
N ARG A 203 -14.41 -28.21 -15.61
CA ARG A 203 -14.91 -29.59 -15.42
C ARG A 203 -14.65 -30.11 -14.00
N THR A 204 -13.94 -29.35 -13.16
CA THR A 204 -13.65 -29.68 -11.76
C THR A 204 -14.47 -28.82 -10.81
N ARG A 205 -14.49 -29.16 -9.52
CA ARG A 205 -15.19 -28.40 -8.48
C ARG A 205 -14.47 -27.09 -8.10
N GLY A 206 -13.19 -26.97 -8.41
CA GLY A 206 -12.33 -25.88 -7.94
C GLY A 206 -12.80 -24.48 -8.31
N PRO A 207 -13.04 -24.15 -9.60
CA PRO A 207 -13.52 -22.82 -10.00
C PRO A 207 -14.82 -22.42 -9.30
N TYR A 208 -15.76 -23.36 -9.16
CA TYR A 208 -17.05 -23.11 -8.52
C TYR A 208 -16.91 -22.79 -7.05
N VAL A 209 -15.98 -23.45 -6.33
CA VAL A 209 -15.68 -23.15 -4.92
C VAL A 209 -15.07 -21.75 -4.79
N ALA A 210 -14.10 -21.39 -5.64
CA ALA A 210 -13.48 -20.07 -5.61
C ALA A 210 -14.52 -18.96 -5.88
N VAL A 211 -15.37 -19.15 -6.91
CA VAL A 211 -16.44 -18.21 -7.25
C VAL A 211 -17.49 -18.12 -6.15
N ALA A 212 -17.90 -19.24 -5.56
CA ALA A 212 -18.90 -19.27 -4.48
C ALA A 212 -18.38 -18.51 -3.25
N LEU A 213 -17.13 -18.75 -2.83
CA LEU A 213 -16.50 -18.00 -1.74
C LEU A 213 -16.47 -16.50 -2.04
N PHE A 214 -16.02 -16.12 -3.24
CA PHE A 214 -16.00 -14.73 -3.66
C PHE A 214 -17.39 -14.10 -3.59
N MET A 215 -18.40 -14.72 -4.17
CA MET A 215 -19.78 -14.21 -4.22
C MET A 215 -20.40 -14.06 -2.83
N VAL A 216 -20.20 -15.04 -1.94
CA VAL A 216 -20.73 -14.97 -0.55
C VAL A 216 -20.16 -13.77 0.18
N PHE A 217 -18.84 -13.60 0.21
CA PHE A 217 -18.23 -12.49 0.92
C PHE A 217 -18.52 -11.13 0.28
N MET A 218 -18.57 -11.06 -1.05
CA MET A 218 -18.92 -9.82 -1.74
C MET A 218 -20.40 -9.46 -1.57
N ALA A 219 -21.31 -10.43 -1.49
CA ALA A 219 -22.71 -10.18 -1.19
C ALA A 219 -22.89 -9.60 0.22
N LEU A 220 -22.20 -10.17 1.23
CA LEU A 220 -22.22 -9.65 2.61
C LEU A 220 -21.67 -8.21 2.66
N HIS A 221 -20.56 -7.95 1.96
CA HIS A 221 -19.98 -6.61 1.88
C HIS A 221 -20.92 -5.62 1.17
N ALA A 222 -21.46 -6.00 0.01
CA ALA A 222 -22.41 -5.18 -0.75
C ALA A 222 -23.68 -4.88 0.05
N GLN A 223 -24.22 -5.88 0.75
CA GLN A 223 -25.36 -5.70 1.66
C GLN A 223 -25.04 -4.61 2.69
N HIS A 224 -23.89 -4.69 3.37
CA HIS A 224 -23.48 -3.69 4.37
C HIS A 224 -23.37 -2.29 3.77
N VAL A 225 -22.71 -2.14 2.62
CA VAL A 225 -22.53 -0.84 1.94
C VAL A 225 -23.87 -0.21 1.55
N ILE A 226 -24.80 -1.01 1.01
CA ILE A 226 -26.11 -0.54 0.53
C ILE A 226 -27.00 -0.14 1.71
N PHE A 227 -27.13 -1.01 2.73
CA PHE A 227 -28.05 -0.77 3.84
C PHE A 227 -27.58 0.34 4.78
N ASN A 228 -26.28 0.45 5.02
CA ASN A 228 -25.73 1.49 5.90
C ASN A 228 -25.43 2.81 5.18
N LYS A 229 -25.74 2.92 3.87
CA LYS A 229 -25.52 4.12 3.04
C LYS A 229 -24.11 4.69 3.23
N VAL A 230 -23.11 3.81 3.31
CA VAL A 230 -21.72 4.21 3.48
C VAL A 230 -21.27 4.95 2.23
N GLY A 231 -20.67 6.14 2.41
CA GLY A 231 -20.30 7.06 1.33
C GLY A 231 -19.24 6.57 0.32
N THR A 232 -18.87 5.27 0.37
CA THR A 232 -17.90 4.66 -0.56
C THR A 232 -18.36 4.76 -2.02
N ILE A 233 -19.67 4.67 -2.27
CA ILE A 233 -20.24 4.79 -3.63
C ILE A 233 -20.14 6.25 -4.12
N ASP A 234 -20.44 7.20 -3.25
CA ASP A 234 -20.32 8.62 -3.57
C ASP A 234 -18.87 8.98 -3.90
N HIS A 235 -17.91 8.44 -3.13
CA HIS A 235 -16.49 8.64 -3.40
C HIS A 235 -16.02 8.05 -4.74
N ILE A 236 -16.60 6.95 -5.20
CA ILE A 236 -16.31 6.43 -6.56
C ILE A 236 -16.76 7.44 -7.61
N GLY A 237 -17.90 8.11 -7.40
CA GLY A 237 -18.40 9.16 -8.28
C GLY A 237 -17.45 10.35 -8.43
N ASP A 238 -16.71 10.70 -7.35
CA ASP A 238 -15.76 11.81 -7.35
C ASP A 238 -14.59 11.63 -8.32
N TYR A 239 -14.29 10.39 -8.72
CA TYR A 239 -13.25 10.12 -9.72
C TYR A 239 -13.67 10.44 -11.16
N PHE A 240 -14.96 10.67 -11.43
CA PHE A 240 -15.45 10.97 -12.77
C PHE A 240 -15.66 12.48 -12.93
N ASN A 241 -14.80 13.13 -13.71
CA ASN A 241 -14.89 14.56 -13.99
C ASN A 241 -14.91 14.84 -15.49
N PHE A 242 -16.09 15.15 -16.02
CA PHE A 242 -16.31 15.42 -17.44
C PHE A 242 -16.29 16.91 -17.79
N SER A 243 -16.03 17.81 -16.84
CA SER A 243 -16.28 19.26 -16.99
C SER A 243 -15.23 19.99 -17.84
N SER A 244 -14.07 19.40 -18.13
CA SER A 244 -13.03 20.04 -18.94
C SER A 244 -12.13 19.05 -19.67
N LEU A 245 -11.43 19.47 -20.75
CA LEU A 245 -10.42 18.64 -21.43
C LEU A 245 -9.24 18.22 -20.53
N ALA A 246 -9.06 18.85 -19.38
CA ALA A 246 -8.05 18.53 -18.40
C ALA A 246 -8.18 17.08 -17.83
N TRP A 247 -9.33 16.45 -17.93
CA TRP A 247 -9.56 15.06 -17.52
C TRP A 247 -8.73 14.02 -18.31
N ARG A 248 -8.23 14.38 -19.50
CA ARG A 248 -7.37 13.48 -20.30
C ARG A 248 -5.96 13.34 -19.75
N TRP A 249 -5.49 14.29 -18.94
CA TRP A 249 -4.12 14.33 -18.46
C TRP A 249 -3.78 13.28 -17.38
N PRO A 250 -4.63 13.01 -16.37
CA PRO A 250 -4.35 12.00 -15.36
C PRO A 250 -4.04 10.60 -15.90
N PRO A 251 -4.80 10.03 -16.87
CA PRO A 251 -4.46 8.74 -17.48
C PRO A 251 -3.15 8.73 -18.23
N VAL A 252 -2.80 9.82 -18.93
CA VAL A 252 -1.50 9.97 -19.58
C VAL A 252 -0.38 10.00 -18.54
N LYS A 253 -0.53 10.79 -17.47
CA LYS A 253 0.41 10.82 -16.35
C LYS A 253 0.58 9.45 -15.73
N PHE A 254 -0.54 8.71 -15.51
CA PHE A 254 -0.49 7.36 -14.97
C PHE A 254 0.38 6.45 -15.83
N PHE A 255 0.12 6.40 -17.15
CA PHE A 255 0.88 5.55 -18.05
C PHE A 255 2.35 5.93 -18.11
N LEU A 256 2.67 7.21 -18.29
CA LEU A 256 4.04 7.72 -18.31
C LEU A 256 4.78 7.44 -16.99
N ALA A 257 4.09 7.57 -15.86
CA ALA A 257 4.66 7.26 -14.55
C ALA A 257 5.07 5.77 -14.45
N GLN A 258 4.24 4.82 -14.98
CA GLN A 258 4.61 3.41 -14.98
C GLN A 258 5.86 3.15 -15.84
N LEU A 259 5.99 3.80 -16.99
CA LEU A 259 7.19 3.71 -17.83
C LEU A 259 8.43 4.25 -17.08
N VAL A 260 8.32 5.42 -16.47
CA VAL A 260 9.41 6.04 -15.68
C VAL A 260 9.80 5.17 -14.49
N TYR A 261 8.82 4.60 -13.78
CA TYR A 261 9.09 3.75 -12.62
C TYR A 261 9.69 2.38 -12.99
N ALA A 262 9.37 1.84 -14.16
CA ALA A 262 9.97 0.62 -14.68
C ALA A 262 11.38 0.83 -15.26
N LEU A 263 11.71 2.05 -15.67
CA LEU A 263 12.94 2.38 -16.39
C LEU A 263 14.23 2.01 -15.64
N PRO A 264 14.40 2.25 -14.33
CA PRO A 264 15.62 1.87 -13.61
C PRO A 264 15.86 0.36 -13.65
N ALA A 265 14.81 -0.46 -13.46
CA ALA A 265 14.91 -1.91 -13.54
C ALA A 265 15.30 -2.37 -14.97
N LEU A 266 14.73 -1.73 -16.00
CA LEU A 266 15.09 -1.99 -17.40
C LEU A 266 16.55 -1.62 -17.69
N ILE A 267 17.01 -0.46 -17.23
CA ILE A 267 18.41 -0.01 -17.42
C ILE A 267 19.37 -1.02 -16.76
N VAL A 268 19.10 -1.40 -15.51
CA VAL A 268 19.95 -2.39 -14.81
C VAL A 268 19.96 -3.73 -15.53
N PHE A 269 18.79 -4.20 -15.98
CA PHE A 269 18.71 -5.44 -16.74
C PHE A 269 19.54 -5.39 -18.02
N VAL A 270 19.42 -4.31 -18.76
CA VAL A 270 20.14 -4.03 -19.98
C VAL A 270 21.65 -4.00 -19.75
N LEU A 271 22.11 -3.24 -18.76
CA LEU A 271 23.55 -3.14 -18.45
C LEU A 271 24.12 -4.48 -17.94
N ALA A 272 23.34 -5.22 -17.16
CA ALA A 272 23.75 -6.51 -16.64
C ALA A 272 23.89 -7.59 -17.73
N THR A 273 23.07 -7.51 -18.78
CA THR A 273 23.03 -8.48 -19.88
C THR A 273 23.90 -8.09 -21.09
N ARG A 274 24.57 -6.95 -21.04
CA ARG A 274 25.47 -6.49 -22.10
C ARG A 274 26.75 -7.29 -22.05
N ASP A 275 27.00 -8.09 -23.13
CA ASP A 275 28.26 -8.78 -23.39
C ASP A 275 28.98 -8.15 -24.56
N ASP A 276 30.31 -7.97 -24.43
CA ASP A 276 31.16 -7.36 -25.48
C ASP A 276 31.26 -8.21 -26.76
N GLN A 277 30.93 -9.51 -26.66
CA GLN A 277 31.07 -10.45 -27.79
C GLN A 277 29.76 -10.81 -28.49
N SER A 278 28.60 -10.44 -27.93
CA SER A 278 27.32 -10.74 -28.56
C SER A 278 26.83 -9.56 -29.40
N GLN A 279 26.87 -9.69 -30.71
CA GLN A 279 26.15 -8.82 -31.67
C GLN A 279 24.63 -8.95 -31.54
N HIS A 280 24.11 -9.34 -30.34
CA HIS A 280 22.69 -9.51 -30.13
C HIS A 280 22.05 -8.14 -29.99
N ARG A 281 21.49 -7.65 -31.09
CA ARG A 281 20.76 -6.37 -31.17
C ARG A 281 19.54 -6.39 -30.30
N TRP A 282 19.27 -5.29 -29.63
CA TRP A 282 18.14 -4.99 -28.76
C TRP A 282 16.75 -5.35 -29.32
N TYR A 283 16.59 -5.42 -30.67
CA TYR A 283 15.31 -5.79 -31.29
C TYR A 283 14.90 -7.24 -31.04
N HIS A 284 15.80 -8.11 -30.55
CA HIS A 284 15.45 -9.47 -30.15
C HIS A 284 14.66 -9.54 -28.83
N LEU A 285 14.69 -8.47 -28.01
CA LEU A 285 13.87 -8.37 -26.79
C LEU A 285 12.36 -8.48 -27.07
N PHE A 286 11.92 -8.17 -28.28
CA PHE A 286 10.52 -8.19 -28.67
C PHE A 286 10.14 -9.36 -29.59
N LYS A 287 11.05 -10.26 -29.88
CA LYS A 287 10.92 -11.17 -31.03
C LYS A 287 10.04 -12.41 -30.82
N ARG A 288 9.70 -12.84 -29.59
CA ARG A 288 8.76 -13.95 -29.37
C ARG A 288 8.10 -13.87 -28.01
N VAL A 289 6.89 -13.36 -27.96
CA VAL A 289 5.95 -13.66 -26.89
C VAL A 289 5.66 -15.15 -26.96
N SER A 290 6.06 -15.92 -25.96
CA SER A 290 5.69 -17.33 -25.86
C SER A 290 4.23 -17.41 -25.40
N TRP A 291 3.34 -17.83 -26.29
CA TRP A 291 1.91 -18.02 -26.02
C TRP A 291 1.63 -19.38 -25.31
N GLN A 292 2.60 -19.89 -24.56
CA GLN A 292 2.29 -21.03 -23.66
C GLN A 292 1.28 -20.58 -22.61
N ASP A 293 0.29 -21.40 -22.28
CA ASP A 293 -0.80 -21.07 -21.33
C ASP A 293 -0.29 -20.46 -20.00
N SER A 294 0.86 -20.92 -19.54
CA SER A 294 1.50 -20.43 -18.31
C SER A 294 2.04 -18.99 -18.42
N HIS A 295 2.62 -18.64 -19.56
CA HIS A 295 3.11 -17.27 -19.80
C HIS A 295 1.97 -16.30 -20.04
N VAL A 296 0.87 -16.75 -20.65
CA VAL A 296 -0.33 -15.94 -20.88
C VAL A 296 -0.85 -15.34 -19.57
N LEU A 297 -0.83 -16.11 -18.46
CA LEU A 297 -1.24 -15.59 -17.16
C LEU A 297 -0.40 -14.34 -16.77
N ILE A 298 0.92 -14.40 -16.89
CA ILE A 298 1.81 -13.30 -16.51
C ILE A 298 1.60 -12.07 -17.39
N TYR A 299 1.45 -12.25 -18.71
CA TYR A 299 1.11 -11.15 -19.61
C TYR A 299 -0.24 -10.53 -19.28
N MET A 300 -1.25 -11.36 -19.07
CA MET A 300 -2.62 -10.89 -18.79
C MET A 300 -2.68 -10.10 -17.49
N VAL A 301 -2.09 -10.58 -16.39
CA VAL A 301 -2.13 -9.88 -15.08
C VAL A 301 -1.30 -8.59 -15.07
N THR A 302 -0.41 -8.40 -16.04
CA THR A 302 0.40 -7.17 -16.16
C THR A 302 -0.20 -6.20 -17.16
N LEU A 303 -0.45 -6.66 -18.40
CA LEU A 303 -0.85 -5.77 -19.50
C LEU A 303 -2.33 -5.41 -19.45
N PHE A 304 -3.21 -6.34 -19.08
CA PHE A 304 -4.64 -6.09 -19.06
C PHE A 304 -5.03 -5.00 -18.03
N PRO A 305 -4.62 -5.05 -16.74
CA PRO A 305 -4.90 -3.97 -15.80
C PRO A 305 -4.32 -2.63 -16.24
N LEU A 306 -3.12 -2.61 -16.85
CA LEU A 306 -2.51 -1.40 -17.37
C LEU A 306 -3.37 -0.77 -18.47
N LEU A 307 -3.81 -1.57 -19.44
CA LEU A 307 -4.61 -1.11 -20.57
C LEU A 307 -6.02 -0.70 -20.14
N VAL A 308 -6.69 -1.52 -19.30
CA VAL A 308 -8.04 -1.24 -18.80
C VAL A 308 -8.06 -0.02 -17.88
N THR A 309 -6.94 0.33 -17.26
CA THR A 309 -6.84 1.56 -16.48
C THR A 309 -6.60 2.77 -17.38
N ALA A 310 -5.62 2.68 -18.28
CA ALA A 310 -5.24 3.81 -19.13
C ALA A 310 -6.30 4.15 -20.18
N VAL A 311 -6.88 3.16 -20.87
CA VAL A 311 -7.79 3.40 -21.99
C VAL A 311 -9.15 3.96 -21.53
N PRO A 312 -9.89 3.33 -20.58
CA PRO A 312 -11.13 3.92 -20.06
C PRO A 312 -10.90 5.23 -19.35
N GLY A 313 -9.76 5.40 -18.67
CA GLY A 313 -9.37 6.67 -18.08
C GLY A 313 -9.34 7.81 -19.11
N LEU A 314 -8.73 7.53 -20.29
CA LEU A 314 -8.70 8.49 -21.41
C LEU A 314 -10.08 8.75 -22.05
N LEU A 315 -10.99 7.79 -22.00
CA LEU A 315 -12.31 7.90 -22.60
C LEU A 315 -13.36 8.49 -21.64
N LEU A 316 -13.28 8.12 -20.36
CA LEU A 316 -14.30 8.42 -19.34
C LEU A 316 -13.91 9.51 -18.35
N GLY A 317 -12.71 10.10 -18.48
CA GLY A 317 -12.29 11.20 -17.60
C GLY A 317 -12.06 10.80 -16.14
N VAL A 318 -11.57 9.59 -15.90
CA VAL A 318 -11.30 9.12 -14.54
C VAL A 318 -10.01 9.72 -14.01
N ASP A 319 -10.03 10.31 -12.83
CA ASP A 319 -8.81 10.77 -12.14
C ASP A 319 -8.05 9.57 -11.56
N ILE A 320 -6.91 9.25 -12.18
CA ILE A 320 -6.12 8.06 -11.88
C ILE A 320 -4.80 8.44 -11.21
N SER A 321 -4.63 8.00 -9.98
CA SER A 321 -3.37 8.15 -9.27
C SER A 321 -2.29 7.20 -9.81
N SER A 322 -1.07 7.70 -10.03
CA SER A 322 0.08 6.90 -10.43
C SER A 322 0.37 5.73 -9.47
N ARG A 323 0.01 5.86 -8.19
CA ARG A 323 0.19 4.83 -7.14
C ARG A 323 -0.58 3.53 -7.43
N TRP A 324 -1.60 3.54 -8.29
CA TRP A 324 -2.35 2.33 -8.67
C TRP A 324 -1.52 1.36 -9.53
N GLY A 325 -0.40 1.81 -10.09
CA GLY A 325 0.51 0.99 -10.89
C GLY A 325 1.42 0.05 -10.07
N GLY A 326 1.56 0.27 -8.76
CA GLY A 326 2.43 -0.55 -7.91
C GLY A 326 2.23 -2.06 -8.05
N PRO A 327 1.01 -2.60 -7.91
CA PRO A 327 0.76 -4.03 -8.07
C PRO A 327 0.93 -4.51 -9.52
N ILE A 328 0.71 -3.66 -10.54
CA ILE A 328 0.86 -4.01 -11.96
C ILE A 328 2.31 -4.34 -12.28
N LEU A 329 3.26 -3.57 -11.76
CA LEU A 329 4.69 -3.75 -12.03
C LEU A 329 5.30 -4.95 -11.28
N GLY A 330 4.54 -5.68 -10.47
CA GLY A 330 5.03 -6.84 -9.72
C GLY A 330 5.60 -7.96 -10.58
N MET A 331 5.07 -8.15 -11.77
CA MET A 331 5.57 -9.16 -12.70
C MET A 331 6.64 -8.64 -13.67
N PHE A 332 7.04 -7.36 -13.57
CA PHE A 332 7.92 -6.73 -14.55
C PHE A 332 9.29 -7.41 -14.63
N GLY A 333 9.91 -7.76 -13.50
CA GLY A 333 11.19 -8.49 -13.50
C GLY A 333 11.08 -9.87 -14.16
N LEU A 334 9.95 -10.57 -13.96
CA LEU A 334 9.69 -11.85 -14.61
C LEU A 334 9.46 -11.68 -16.13
N LEU A 335 8.75 -10.61 -16.54
CA LEU A 335 8.57 -10.28 -17.95
C LEU A 335 9.91 -10.00 -18.64
N LEU A 336 10.83 -9.28 -18.00
CA LEU A 336 12.15 -9.01 -18.55
C LEU A 336 12.93 -10.30 -18.81
N VAL A 337 12.93 -11.24 -17.88
CA VAL A 337 13.65 -12.51 -18.06
C VAL A 337 13.00 -13.41 -19.11
N PHE A 338 11.67 -13.32 -19.31
CA PHE A 338 10.97 -14.06 -20.38
C PHE A 338 11.32 -13.56 -21.79
N GLN A 339 11.59 -12.26 -21.92
CA GLN A 339 11.93 -11.67 -23.22
C GLN A 339 13.39 -11.93 -23.63
N TYR A 340 14.22 -12.41 -22.73
CA TYR A 340 15.62 -12.70 -23.04
C TYR A 340 15.76 -14.09 -23.67
N PRO A 341 16.11 -14.19 -24.94
CA PRO A 341 15.94 -15.42 -25.76
C PRO A 341 16.95 -16.53 -25.47
N ALA A 342 17.99 -16.28 -24.71
CA ALA A 342 18.99 -17.25 -24.32
C ALA A 342 19.11 -17.29 -22.79
N HIS A 343 19.49 -18.42 -22.24
CA HIS A 343 19.67 -18.61 -20.81
C HIS A 343 20.51 -17.49 -20.19
N LEU A 344 19.91 -16.70 -19.30
CA LEU A 344 20.66 -15.74 -18.51
C LEU A 344 21.83 -16.45 -17.84
N SER A 345 23.03 -16.07 -18.20
CA SER A 345 24.25 -16.67 -17.67
C SER A 345 24.37 -16.38 -16.17
N VAL A 346 25.18 -17.16 -15.47
CA VAL A 346 25.49 -16.90 -14.04
C VAL A 346 26.06 -15.49 -13.86
N VAL A 347 26.82 -14.99 -14.84
CA VAL A 347 27.42 -13.65 -14.81
C VAL A 347 26.34 -12.57 -14.86
N HIS A 348 25.33 -12.70 -15.74
CA HIS A 348 24.21 -11.76 -15.85
C HIS A 348 23.40 -11.71 -14.55
N CYS A 349 23.00 -12.88 -14.02
CA CYS A 349 22.28 -12.95 -12.76
C CYS A 349 23.10 -12.34 -11.62
N ARG A 350 24.41 -12.60 -11.56
CA ARG A 350 25.31 -12.02 -10.55
C ARG A 350 25.34 -10.50 -10.62
N ARG A 351 25.45 -9.90 -11.82
CA ARG A 351 25.45 -8.43 -11.99
C ARG A 351 24.15 -7.80 -11.46
N VAL A 352 22.99 -8.40 -11.80
CA VAL A 352 21.68 -7.93 -11.31
C VAL A 352 21.59 -8.03 -9.80
N VAL A 353 21.90 -9.20 -9.24
CA VAL A 353 21.81 -9.46 -7.79
C VAL A 353 22.77 -8.55 -7.01
N ALA A 354 24.03 -8.45 -7.45
CA ALA A 354 25.01 -7.54 -6.82
C ALA A 354 24.54 -6.08 -6.87
N GLY A 355 24.01 -5.64 -8.02
CA GLY A 355 23.44 -4.30 -8.17
C GLY A 355 22.29 -4.07 -7.18
N ALA A 356 21.39 -5.03 -6.99
CA ALA A 356 20.28 -4.92 -6.04
C ALA A 356 20.76 -4.87 -4.58
N PHE A 357 21.75 -5.69 -4.19
CA PHE A 357 22.36 -5.61 -2.84
C PHE A 357 23.06 -4.27 -2.59
N VAL A 358 23.71 -3.71 -3.60
CA VAL A 358 24.29 -2.36 -3.50
C VAL A 358 23.17 -1.32 -3.38
N TRP A 359 22.12 -1.41 -4.21
CA TRP A 359 21.03 -0.45 -4.26
C TRP A 359 20.23 -0.40 -2.97
N VAL A 360 19.88 -1.56 -2.39
CA VAL A 360 19.11 -1.67 -1.13
C VAL A 360 19.84 -1.07 0.06
N VAL A 361 21.16 -0.89 -0.02
CA VAL A 361 21.96 -0.19 1.01
C VAL A 361 22.21 1.26 0.62
N LEU A 362 22.66 1.50 -0.62
CA LEU A 362 23.09 2.81 -1.09
C LEU A 362 21.95 3.84 -1.06
N LEU A 363 20.76 3.46 -1.57
CA LEU A 363 19.63 4.38 -1.64
C LEU A 363 19.13 4.81 -0.24
N PRO A 364 18.87 3.91 0.72
CA PRO A 364 18.57 4.29 2.10
C PRO A 364 19.64 5.15 2.75
N VAL A 365 20.92 4.80 2.61
CA VAL A 365 22.03 5.61 3.14
C VAL A 365 22.04 7.00 2.53
N THR A 366 21.83 7.13 1.23
CA THR A 366 21.74 8.43 0.55
C THR A 366 20.59 9.27 1.10
N ILE A 367 19.41 8.65 1.29
CA ILE A 367 18.24 9.33 1.87
C ILE A 367 18.53 9.81 3.30
N LEU A 368 19.10 8.96 4.14
CA LEU A 368 19.48 9.32 5.52
C LEU A 368 20.49 10.46 5.54
N THR A 369 21.49 10.42 4.65
CA THR A 369 22.50 11.48 4.52
C THR A 369 21.85 12.80 4.08
N ALA A 370 20.94 12.77 3.10
CA ALA A 370 20.23 13.95 2.63
C ALA A 370 19.38 14.60 3.75
N HIS A 371 18.69 13.80 4.57
CA HIS A 371 17.99 14.30 5.76
C HIS A 371 18.97 14.88 6.80
N GLY A 372 20.09 14.18 7.08
CA GLY A 372 21.10 14.65 8.03
C GLY A 372 21.77 15.98 7.62
N LEU A 373 21.86 16.23 6.30
CA LEU A 373 22.37 17.48 5.75
C LEU A 373 21.30 18.58 5.63
N GLY A 374 20.02 18.25 5.89
CA GLY A 374 18.91 19.19 5.76
C GLY A 374 18.51 19.49 4.31
N TRP A 375 18.93 18.66 3.35
CA TRP A 375 18.58 18.83 1.92
C TRP A 375 17.14 18.40 1.61
N VAL A 376 16.56 17.57 2.46
CA VAL A 376 15.18 17.10 2.34
C VAL A 376 14.44 17.44 3.62
N ALA A 377 13.40 18.24 3.49
CA ALA A 377 12.43 18.51 4.56
C ALA A 377 11.06 18.01 4.11
N ASP A 378 10.41 17.20 4.93
CA ASP A 378 9.02 16.79 4.71
C ASP A 378 8.18 17.35 5.85
N GLU A 379 7.56 18.50 5.61
CA GLU A 379 6.77 19.20 6.63
C GLU A 379 5.63 18.36 7.19
N ALA A 380 5.02 17.48 6.37
CA ALA A 380 3.96 16.61 6.83
C ALA A 380 4.46 15.57 7.85
N LYS A 381 5.74 15.20 7.79
CA LYS A 381 6.38 14.26 8.72
C LYS A 381 6.97 14.95 9.96
N ALA A 382 6.97 16.27 9.97
CA ALA A 382 7.40 17.12 11.09
C ALA A 382 6.22 17.55 11.99
N PHE A 383 5.03 17.01 11.76
CA PHE A 383 3.82 17.31 12.54
C PHE A 383 3.99 16.83 14.01
N PRO A 384 3.67 17.67 15.02
CA PRO A 384 3.87 17.35 16.43
C PRO A 384 2.71 16.51 17.01
N GLY A 385 2.40 15.39 16.37
CA GLY A 385 1.20 14.59 16.70
C GLY A 385 1.24 13.95 18.07
N LYS A 386 2.41 13.44 18.46
CA LYS A 386 2.61 12.85 19.77
C LYS A 386 2.46 13.88 20.90
N GLU A 387 3.03 15.06 20.70
CA GLU A 387 2.98 16.17 21.67
C GLU A 387 1.54 16.73 21.77
N LEU A 388 0.86 16.88 20.61
CA LEU A 388 -0.53 17.27 20.55
C LEU A 388 -1.41 16.28 21.33
N ALA A 389 -1.28 14.98 21.05
CA ALA A 389 -2.04 13.94 21.74
C ALA A 389 -1.80 13.98 23.24
N GLY A 390 -0.55 14.11 23.69
CA GLY A 390 -0.20 14.21 25.10
C GLY A 390 -0.85 15.43 25.77
N THR A 391 -0.80 16.59 25.10
CA THR A 391 -1.38 17.84 25.62
C THR A 391 -2.89 17.77 25.72
N ILE A 392 -3.58 17.35 24.66
CA ILE A 392 -5.05 17.27 24.64
C ILE A 392 -5.55 16.23 25.64
N THR A 393 -4.92 15.04 25.68
CA THR A 393 -5.32 13.97 26.63
C THR A 393 -5.14 14.40 28.08
N LYS A 394 -3.99 15.01 28.41
CA LYS A 394 -3.74 15.51 29.77
C LYS A 394 -4.71 16.60 30.16
N SER A 395 -4.99 17.56 29.27
CA SER A 395 -5.95 18.64 29.51
C SER A 395 -7.35 18.09 29.71
N TRP A 396 -7.76 17.08 28.94
CA TRP A 396 -9.04 16.39 29.09
C TRP A 396 -9.14 15.69 30.46
N HIS A 397 -8.13 14.89 30.84
CA HIS A 397 -8.11 14.22 32.14
C HIS A 397 -8.19 15.21 33.30
N THR A 398 -7.49 16.36 33.19
CA THR A 398 -7.53 17.40 34.23
C THR A 398 -8.93 18.03 34.33
N ALA A 399 -9.61 18.25 33.21
CA ALA A 399 -10.92 18.89 33.18
C ALA A 399 -12.06 17.96 33.59
N HIS A 400 -11.98 16.68 33.26
CA HIS A 400 -13.10 15.74 33.39
C HIS A 400 -12.85 14.52 34.28
N GLY A 401 -11.60 14.23 34.67
CA GLY A 401 -11.23 13.07 35.51
C GLY A 401 -11.51 11.71 34.86
N ALA A 402 -11.71 11.63 33.56
CA ALA A 402 -12.12 10.45 32.81
C ALA A 402 -11.31 10.29 31.51
N PRO A 403 -11.21 9.06 30.96
CA PRO A 403 -10.54 8.85 29.69
C PRO A 403 -11.18 9.63 28.52
N LEU A 404 -10.36 10.11 27.60
CA LEU A 404 -10.81 10.74 26.36
C LEU A 404 -11.36 9.66 25.40
N ARG A 405 -12.68 9.57 25.27
CA ARG A 405 -13.33 8.54 24.43
C ARG A 405 -13.56 8.99 22.99
N LEU A 406 -13.79 10.27 22.77
CA LEU A 406 -14.14 10.81 21.46
C LEU A 406 -13.30 12.04 21.15
N VAL A 407 -12.81 12.11 19.92
CA VAL A 407 -12.11 13.29 19.38
C VAL A 407 -12.67 13.65 18.01
N ALA A 408 -12.77 14.94 17.72
CA ALA A 408 -13.23 15.44 16.42
C ALA A 408 -12.27 16.49 15.86
N GLY A 409 -12.30 16.69 14.54
CA GLY A 409 -11.52 17.75 13.91
C GLY A 409 -11.35 17.61 12.41
N GLY A 410 -10.31 18.26 11.88
CA GLY A 410 -9.91 18.19 10.49
C GLY A 410 -9.22 16.88 10.11
N LEU A 411 -8.36 16.92 9.07
CA LEU A 411 -7.82 15.69 8.46
C LEU A 411 -6.76 14.97 9.30
N VAL A 412 -5.90 15.69 10.04
CA VAL A 412 -4.69 15.10 10.64
C VAL A 412 -4.74 15.07 12.16
N ALA A 413 -5.16 16.15 12.78
CA ALA A 413 -5.07 16.32 14.24
C ALA A 413 -5.82 15.23 15.03
N PRO A 414 -7.11 14.93 14.74
CA PRO A 414 -7.85 13.94 15.52
C PRO A 414 -7.34 12.51 15.29
N ASP A 415 -6.94 12.15 14.06
CA ASP A 415 -6.38 10.82 13.75
C ASP A 415 -5.03 10.61 14.46
N SER A 416 -4.20 11.66 14.55
CA SER A 416 -2.94 11.65 15.28
C SER A 416 -3.15 11.52 16.79
N ILE A 417 -4.16 12.21 17.35
CA ILE A 417 -4.55 12.06 18.77
C ILE A 417 -5.01 10.61 19.03
N ALA A 418 -5.84 10.05 18.16
CA ALA A 418 -6.28 8.66 18.31
C ALA A 418 -5.12 7.67 18.32
N PHE A 419 -4.10 7.91 17.49
CA PHE A 419 -2.95 7.02 17.41
C PHE A 419 -2.01 7.13 18.61
N HIS A 420 -1.69 8.35 19.06
CA HIS A 420 -0.65 8.59 20.07
C HIS A 420 -1.18 8.71 21.51
N SER A 421 -2.47 8.98 21.69
CA SER A 421 -3.08 9.02 23.03
C SER A 421 -3.13 7.62 23.66
N PRO A 422 -2.82 7.47 24.96
CA PRO A 422 -3.03 6.19 25.65
C PRO A 422 -4.50 5.77 25.72
N ASP A 423 -5.43 6.71 25.55
CA ASP A 423 -6.87 6.42 25.56
C ASP A 423 -7.41 5.94 24.21
N HIS A 424 -6.66 6.15 23.13
CA HIS A 424 -7.03 5.79 21.75
C HIS A 424 -8.48 6.13 21.41
N PRO A 425 -8.90 7.42 21.44
CA PRO A 425 -10.29 7.82 21.24
C PRO A 425 -10.79 7.51 19.83
N SER A 426 -12.10 7.22 19.70
CA SER A 426 -12.80 7.16 18.43
C SER A 426 -12.87 8.54 17.77
N VAL A 427 -12.77 8.57 16.43
CA VAL A 427 -12.63 9.82 15.68
C VAL A 427 -13.89 10.18 14.92
N LEU A 428 -14.42 11.40 15.14
CA LEU A 428 -15.40 12.04 14.28
C LEU A 428 -14.66 12.84 13.19
N GLN A 429 -14.32 12.18 12.09
CA GLN A 429 -13.53 12.76 11.02
C GLN A 429 -14.27 13.87 10.28
N HIS A 430 -13.56 14.98 10.04
CA HIS A 430 -14.09 16.18 9.35
C HIS A 430 -15.37 16.72 9.97
N LEU A 431 -15.64 16.42 11.25
CA LEU A 431 -16.88 16.79 11.94
C LEU A 431 -18.11 16.33 11.13
N ASN A 432 -18.08 15.07 10.64
CA ASN A 432 -19.10 14.54 9.75
C ASN A 432 -19.54 13.12 10.17
N PHE A 433 -20.74 13.00 10.72
CA PHE A 433 -21.31 11.73 11.14
C PHE A 433 -21.51 10.71 10.00
N LYS A 434 -21.71 11.16 8.74
CA LYS A 434 -21.79 10.25 7.60
C LYS A 434 -20.43 9.58 7.31
N ARG A 435 -19.31 10.26 7.62
CA ARG A 435 -17.96 9.70 7.48
C ARG A 435 -17.55 8.84 8.67
N SER A 436 -18.13 9.09 9.83
CA SER A 436 -17.83 8.40 11.07
C SER A 436 -19.14 7.91 11.73
N PRO A 437 -19.85 6.95 11.12
CA PRO A 437 -21.15 6.49 11.60
C PRO A 437 -21.08 5.80 12.97
N TRP A 438 -19.91 5.43 13.44
CA TRP A 438 -19.66 4.87 14.77
C TRP A 438 -19.66 5.92 15.88
N VAL A 439 -19.59 7.21 15.55
CA VAL A 439 -19.73 8.30 16.52
C VAL A 439 -21.17 8.81 16.45
N GLU A 440 -21.95 8.49 17.47
CA GLU A 440 -23.35 8.89 17.56
C GLU A 440 -23.54 10.11 18.48
N PRO A 441 -24.55 10.96 18.24
CA PRO A 441 -24.90 12.05 19.13
C PRO A 441 -25.11 11.64 20.60
N ALA A 442 -25.70 10.46 20.82
CA ALA A 442 -25.89 9.90 22.18
C ALA A 442 -24.55 9.61 22.85
N GLY A 443 -23.57 9.05 22.13
CA GLY A 443 -22.22 8.79 22.64
C GLY A 443 -21.48 10.09 23.01
N ILE A 444 -21.66 11.15 22.21
CA ILE A 444 -21.09 12.48 22.53
C ILE A 444 -21.73 13.02 23.83
N ASN A 445 -23.04 12.85 24.02
CA ASN A 445 -23.70 13.27 25.23
C ASN A 445 -23.26 12.45 26.45
N GLU A 446 -22.97 11.17 26.27
CA GLU A 446 -22.54 10.28 27.36
C GLU A 446 -21.07 10.52 27.76
N HIS A 447 -20.19 10.64 26.79
CA HIS A 447 -18.74 10.65 27.04
C HIS A 447 -18.06 12.01 26.86
N GLY A 448 -18.77 12.99 26.29
CA GLY A 448 -18.16 14.23 25.82
C GLY A 448 -17.26 14.03 24.60
N ILE A 449 -16.65 15.10 24.10
CA ILE A 449 -15.77 15.06 22.94
C ILE A 449 -14.75 16.21 22.98
N ALA A 450 -13.50 15.95 22.57
CA ALA A 450 -12.53 17.00 22.31
C ALA A 450 -12.57 17.38 20.83
N VAL A 451 -12.73 18.66 20.52
CA VAL A 451 -12.69 19.16 19.13
C VAL A 451 -11.37 19.88 18.93
N VAL A 452 -10.59 19.46 17.92
CA VAL A 452 -9.24 19.99 17.66
C VAL A 452 -9.06 20.26 16.17
N CYS A 453 -8.79 21.50 15.83
CA CYS A 453 -8.55 21.97 14.45
C CYS A 453 -7.18 22.62 14.34
N LEU A 454 -6.52 22.48 13.19
CA LEU A 454 -5.41 23.36 12.83
C LEU A 454 -5.91 24.80 12.74
N LEU A 455 -5.12 25.76 13.19
CA LEU A 455 -5.47 27.17 13.08
C LEU A 455 -5.70 27.61 11.61
N THR A 456 -5.00 26.97 10.69
CA THR A 456 -5.11 27.22 9.23
C THR A 456 -6.29 26.52 8.56
N ASP A 457 -7.00 25.59 9.26
CA ASP A 457 -8.14 24.86 8.70
C ASP A 457 -9.46 25.60 9.00
N ALA A 458 -9.75 26.63 8.21
CA ALA A 458 -10.96 27.42 8.34
C ALA A 458 -12.26 26.59 8.26
N VAL A 459 -12.25 25.53 7.43
CA VAL A 459 -13.41 24.64 7.26
C VAL A 459 -13.67 23.84 8.54
N CYS A 460 -12.63 23.35 9.19
CA CYS A 460 -12.74 22.66 10.48
C CYS A 460 -13.28 23.60 11.55
N LEU A 461 -12.74 24.81 11.67
CA LEU A 461 -13.15 25.80 12.65
C LEU A 461 -14.63 26.19 12.46
N GLU A 462 -15.07 26.47 11.24
CA GLU A 462 -16.45 26.80 10.92
C GLU A 462 -17.42 25.66 11.29
N LYS A 463 -17.09 24.41 10.89
CA LYS A 463 -17.91 23.25 11.20
C LYS A 463 -17.96 22.96 12.70
N GLY A 464 -16.84 23.10 13.41
CA GLY A 464 -16.79 22.92 14.86
C GLY A 464 -17.71 23.90 15.58
N THR A 465 -17.67 25.17 15.19
CA THR A 465 -18.56 26.20 15.76
C THR A 465 -20.05 25.94 15.46
N LYS A 466 -20.36 25.45 14.24
CA LYS A 466 -21.74 25.12 13.85
C LYS A 466 -22.27 23.88 14.57
N LEU A 467 -21.44 22.84 14.72
CA LEU A 467 -21.87 21.58 15.32
C LEU A 467 -21.97 21.65 16.85
N PHE A 468 -21.17 22.52 17.47
CA PHE A 468 -21.09 22.71 18.91
C PHE A 468 -21.22 24.21 19.27
N PRO A 469 -22.42 24.81 19.12
CA PRO A 469 -22.63 26.22 19.40
C PRO A 469 -22.39 26.54 20.88
N GLY A 470 -21.95 27.75 21.16
CA GLY A 470 -21.70 28.23 22.52
C GLY A 470 -20.37 27.81 23.16
N HIS A 471 -19.52 27.05 22.44
CA HIS A 471 -18.19 26.71 22.92
C HIS A 471 -17.15 27.69 22.39
N HIS A 472 -16.21 28.08 23.24
CA HIS A 472 -15.13 29.01 22.90
C HIS A 472 -13.86 28.27 22.52
N TRP A 473 -13.26 28.65 21.41
CA TRP A 473 -11.98 28.13 20.97
C TRP A 473 -10.84 28.59 21.88
N ILE A 474 -9.98 27.68 22.25
CA ILE A 474 -8.74 27.92 23.00
C ILE A 474 -7.58 27.76 22.04
N ASP A 475 -6.72 28.78 21.93
CA ASP A 475 -5.51 28.71 21.10
C ASP A 475 -4.45 27.83 21.78
N LEU A 476 -3.79 27.00 20.99
CA LEU A 476 -2.76 26.07 21.45
C LEU A 476 -1.63 26.03 20.44
N SER A 477 -0.42 26.44 20.86
CA SER A 477 0.81 26.16 20.11
C SER A 477 1.48 24.91 20.65
N VAL A 478 1.80 23.97 19.75
CA VAL A 478 2.46 22.72 20.08
C VAL A 478 3.81 22.67 19.38
N SER A 479 4.85 22.51 20.16
CA SER A 479 6.22 22.26 19.71
C SER A 479 6.73 20.94 20.28
N GLY A 480 7.72 20.34 19.67
CA GLY A 480 8.32 19.09 20.12
C GLY A 480 9.84 19.09 19.98
N VAL A 481 10.46 18.12 20.63
CA VAL A 481 11.90 17.90 20.50
C VAL A 481 12.13 16.92 19.34
N GLY A 482 12.42 17.47 18.17
CA GLY A 482 12.84 16.68 17.02
C GLY A 482 14.36 16.40 17.04
N SER A 483 14.75 15.36 16.29
CA SER A 483 16.17 15.15 15.96
C SER A 483 16.53 15.89 14.66
N ARG A 484 17.84 15.98 14.36
CA ARG A 484 18.30 16.55 13.09
C ARG A 484 17.78 15.77 11.86
N LEU A 485 17.56 14.47 12.02
CA LEU A 485 17.01 13.59 10.96
C LEU A 485 15.48 13.64 10.89
N ALA A 486 14.81 13.92 12.00
CA ALA A 486 13.36 14.00 12.12
C ALA A 486 12.98 15.28 12.88
N PRO A 487 13.02 16.44 12.24
CA PRO A 487 12.66 17.70 12.87
C PRO A 487 11.16 17.74 13.19
N VAL A 488 10.81 18.48 14.24
CA VAL A 488 9.42 18.78 14.59
C VAL A 488 9.16 20.24 14.30
N LYS A 489 8.04 20.53 13.66
CA LYS A 489 7.60 21.89 13.34
C LYS A 489 6.61 22.35 14.39
N GLU A 490 6.86 23.53 14.96
CA GLU A 490 5.86 24.21 15.78
C GLU A 490 4.57 24.42 14.96
N THR A 491 3.44 24.02 15.54
CA THR A 491 2.16 24.03 14.85
C THR A 491 1.08 24.61 15.76
N GLU A 492 0.26 25.48 15.21
CA GLU A 492 -0.82 26.16 15.93
C GLU A 492 -2.16 25.46 15.71
N PHE A 493 -2.89 25.25 16.81
CA PHE A 493 -4.18 24.61 16.85
C PHE A 493 -5.18 25.48 17.61
N ARG A 494 -6.47 25.19 17.38
CA ARG A 494 -7.57 25.60 18.24
C ARG A 494 -8.33 24.37 18.73
N TYR A 495 -8.72 24.40 20.00
CA TYR A 495 -9.49 23.29 20.55
C TYR A 495 -10.54 23.81 21.56
N PHE A 496 -11.52 22.97 21.81
CA PHE A 496 -12.42 23.07 22.96
C PHE A 496 -12.90 21.69 23.38
N PHE A 497 -13.46 21.60 24.57
CA PHE A 497 -14.08 20.39 25.08
C PHE A 497 -15.57 20.56 25.21
N VAL A 498 -16.33 19.54 24.81
CA VAL A 498 -17.77 19.40 25.10
C VAL A 498 -17.90 18.38 26.22
N ALA A 499 -18.30 18.84 27.38
CA ALA A 499 -18.46 17.96 28.57
C ALA A 499 -19.57 16.92 28.37
N PRO A 500 -19.50 15.78 29.07
CA PRO A 500 -20.62 14.85 29.14
C PRO A 500 -21.92 15.54 29.63
N GLY A 501 -23.07 15.18 29.05
CA GLY A 501 -24.36 15.71 29.37
C GLY A 501 -24.70 17.09 28.82
N VAL A 502 -23.83 17.71 28.02
CA VAL A 502 -24.01 19.05 27.46
C VAL A 502 -24.53 19.02 26.02
N TYR A 503 -24.13 18.05 25.21
CA TYR A 503 -24.52 17.97 23.80
C TYR A 503 -26.02 17.74 23.64
N GLY A 504 -26.69 18.58 22.84
CA GLY A 504 -28.14 18.51 22.60
C GLY A 504 -29.02 19.25 23.59
N ARG A 505 -28.50 19.87 24.68
CA ARG A 505 -29.29 20.73 25.57
C ARG A 505 -29.46 22.17 25.04
N ALA A 506 -28.69 22.53 24.05
CA ALA A 506 -28.70 23.89 23.46
C ALA A 506 -29.47 23.96 22.11
N GLN A 507 -30.18 22.91 21.73
CA GLN A 507 -31.13 22.88 20.61
C GLN A 507 -32.56 22.87 21.20
#